data_03bfbe9826e90059ca8e2d78be5af144
#
_entry.id   03bfbe9826e90059ca8e2d78be5af144
#
_cell.length_a   1.000
_cell.length_b   1.000
_cell.length_c   1.000
_cell.angle_alpha   90.00
_cell.angle_beta   90.00
_cell.angle_gamma   90.00
#
_symmetry.space_group_name_H-M   'P 1'
#
loop_
_entity.id
_entity.type
_entity.pdbx_description
1 polymer ?
#
loop_
_entity_poly.entity_id
_entity_poly.type
_entity_poly.pdbx_seq_one_letter_code
_entity_poly.pdbx_strand_id
1 'polypeptide(L)'
;PFYTRVSDYIDAVKTASFTANRFNVLSYANQSARLTGLDLSGRMPLASNDYGQFGLKGVASYVRGTNRDTGGNFYNIMPLNARITLTHKLANWDSGLEFVAVLQKNDLSAIRNEIRTPGYTLLNLRTSTTWQKVRIDLGIDNLLNHSYALPLGGAYIGQGTTMSMNGVPPGIAVPGMGRSAYLGANIKF
;
A
#
# COMPACT_ATOMS: atom_id res chain seq x y z
N PRO A 1 9.44 -8.12 15.33
CA PRO A 1 8.84 -9.31 14.72
C PRO A 1 7.61 -9.76 15.51
N PHE A 2 6.67 -10.41 14.83
CA PHE A 2 5.51 -11.02 15.48
C PHE A 2 5.19 -12.38 14.87
N TYR A 3 4.57 -13.21 15.69
CA TYR A 3 4.01 -14.50 15.30
C TYR A 3 2.67 -14.66 15.99
N THR A 4 1.60 -14.84 15.20
CA THR A 4 0.23 -14.98 15.72
C THR A 4 -0.40 -16.26 15.19
N ARG A 5 -1.03 -17.02 16.06
CA ARG A 5 -1.94 -18.12 15.73
C ARG A 5 -3.35 -17.73 16.11
N VAL A 6 -4.27 -17.95 15.22
CA VAL A 6 -5.70 -17.72 15.47
C VAL A 6 -6.42 -19.03 15.20
N SER A 7 -7.12 -19.54 16.19
CA SER A 7 -8.13 -20.58 16.01
C SER A 7 -9.45 -19.90 15.65
N ASP A 8 -10.31 -20.58 14.90
CA ASP A 8 -11.62 -20.04 14.51
C ASP A 8 -11.57 -18.70 13.75
N TYR A 9 -10.54 -18.54 12.93
CA TYR A 9 -10.45 -17.43 11.99
C TYR A 9 -11.47 -17.62 10.87
N ILE A 10 -12.38 -16.66 10.69
CA ILE A 10 -13.39 -16.73 9.64
C ILE A 10 -12.73 -16.36 8.30
N ASP A 11 -12.66 -17.35 7.41
CA ASP A 11 -12.12 -17.15 6.06
C ASP A 11 -13.06 -17.75 5.00
N ALA A 12 -12.85 -17.33 3.76
CA ALA A 12 -13.59 -17.84 2.62
C ALA A 12 -13.12 -19.25 2.25
N VAL A 13 -14.07 -20.15 2.06
CA VAL A 13 -13.84 -21.47 1.50
C VAL A 13 -14.58 -21.60 0.17
N LYS A 14 -13.97 -22.30 -0.76
CA LYS A 14 -14.57 -22.57 -2.05
C LYS A 14 -15.55 -23.74 -1.94
N THR A 15 -16.81 -23.50 -2.23
CA THR A 15 -17.88 -24.52 -2.22
C THR A 15 -18.15 -25.06 -3.63
N ALA A 16 -18.02 -24.24 -4.66
CA ALA A 16 -18.20 -24.64 -6.06
C ALA A 16 -17.40 -23.72 -6.99
N SER A 17 -17.27 -24.11 -8.25
CA SER A 17 -16.72 -23.25 -9.29
C SER A 17 -17.54 -23.37 -10.57
N PHE A 18 -17.74 -22.24 -11.24
CA PHE A 18 -18.31 -22.18 -12.56
C PHE A 18 -17.18 -22.12 -13.58
N THR A 19 -16.99 -23.21 -14.33
CA THR A 19 -15.90 -23.34 -15.30
C THR A 19 -16.00 -22.32 -16.43
N ALA A 20 -17.24 -22.00 -16.84
CA ALA A 20 -17.49 -21.06 -17.94
C ALA A 20 -17.02 -19.64 -17.65
N ASN A 21 -17.09 -19.18 -16.41
CA ASN A 21 -16.81 -17.79 -16.05
C ASN A 21 -15.62 -17.64 -15.08
N ARG A 22 -14.94 -18.72 -14.71
CA ARG A 22 -13.83 -18.74 -13.75
C ARG A 22 -14.18 -18.15 -12.37
N PHE A 23 -15.46 -18.13 -12.02
CA PHE A 23 -15.90 -17.70 -10.69
C PHE A 23 -15.89 -18.85 -9.68
N ASN A 24 -15.40 -18.55 -8.50
CA ASN A 24 -15.55 -19.43 -7.33
C ASN A 24 -16.80 -19.02 -6.55
N VAL A 25 -17.61 -19.98 -6.16
CA VAL A 25 -18.65 -19.77 -5.16
C VAL A 25 -18.00 -19.90 -3.80
N LEU A 26 -18.09 -18.86 -3.00
CA LEU A 26 -17.45 -18.78 -1.70
C LEU A 26 -18.50 -18.89 -0.59
N SER A 27 -18.14 -19.58 0.45
CA SER A 27 -18.80 -19.59 1.75
C SER A 27 -17.81 -19.17 2.82
N TYR A 28 -18.28 -18.89 4.04
CA TYR A 28 -17.40 -18.58 5.16
C TYR A 28 -17.38 -19.78 6.13
N ALA A 29 -16.19 -20.08 6.63
CA ALA A 29 -15.99 -21.13 7.63
C ALA A 29 -14.92 -20.72 8.63
N ASN A 30 -15.01 -21.28 9.83
CA ASN A 30 -13.96 -21.16 10.82
C ASN A 30 -12.79 -22.04 10.41
N GLN A 31 -11.61 -21.45 10.38
CA GLN A 31 -10.35 -22.09 9.99
C GLN A 31 -9.22 -21.65 10.92
N SER A 32 -8.07 -22.27 10.80
CA SER A 32 -6.90 -21.90 11.60
C SER A 32 -5.99 -21.00 10.80
N ALA A 33 -5.59 -19.87 11.37
CA ALA A 33 -4.70 -18.89 10.75
C ALA A 33 -3.32 -18.85 11.42
N ARG A 34 -2.34 -18.49 10.62
CA ARG A 34 -1.00 -18.11 11.07
C ARG A 34 -0.59 -16.81 10.38
N LEU A 35 -0.23 -15.82 11.19
CA LEU A 35 0.38 -14.57 10.70
C LEU A 35 1.79 -14.44 11.27
N THR A 36 2.72 -14.08 10.41
CA THR A 36 4.11 -13.80 10.77
C THR A 36 4.53 -12.51 10.12
N GLY A 37 5.35 -11.73 10.80
CA GLY A 37 5.79 -10.48 10.22
C GLY A 37 6.87 -9.76 11.01
N LEU A 38 7.30 -8.66 10.41
CA LEU A 38 8.31 -7.77 10.96
C LEU A 38 7.92 -6.34 10.62
N ASP A 39 7.80 -5.51 11.65
CA ASP A 39 7.68 -4.07 11.52
C ASP A 39 8.92 -3.42 12.11
N LEU A 40 9.53 -2.56 11.32
CA LEU A 40 10.69 -1.76 11.70
C LEU A 40 10.35 -0.29 11.52
N SER A 41 10.70 0.53 12.49
CA SER A 41 10.60 1.98 12.36
C SER A 41 11.76 2.65 13.10
N GLY A 42 12.19 3.77 12.57
CA GLY A 42 13.27 4.52 13.19
C GLY A 42 13.33 5.95 12.67
N ARG A 43 14.02 6.76 13.44
CA ARG A 43 14.37 8.13 13.08
C ARG A 43 15.75 8.46 13.63
N MET A 44 16.50 9.27 12.87
CA MET A 44 17.78 9.79 13.34
C MET A 44 18.01 11.22 12.83
N PRO A 45 18.62 12.11 13.63
CA PRO A 45 19.14 13.36 13.14
C PRO A 45 20.38 13.10 12.28
N LEU A 46 20.51 13.82 11.17
CA LEU A 46 21.67 13.73 10.29
C LEU A 46 22.63 14.92 10.48
N ALA A 47 22.11 16.13 10.46
CA ALA A 47 22.87 17.34 10.59
C ALA A 47 22.04 18.48 11.15
N SER A 48 22.71 19.43 11.82
CA SER A 48 22.11 20.71 12.23
C SER A 48 23.15 21.79 12.01
N ASN A 49 22.84 22.73 11.12
CA ASN A 49 23.74 23.82 10.71
C ASN A 49 22.91 25.05 10.27
N ASP A 50 23.57 26.07 9.74
CA ASP A 50 22.92 27.32 9.28
C ASP A 50 21.90 27.11 8.17
N TYR A 51 21.98 25.98 7.44
CA TYR A 51 21.03 25.60 6.41
C TYR A 51 19.84 24.83 6.95
N GLY A 52 19.79 24.58 8.27
CA GLY A 52 18.66 23.92 8.93
C GLY A 52 18.99 22.60 9.59
N GLN A 53 17.94 21.93 10.01
CA GLN A 53 17.99 20.61 10.63
C GLN A 53 17.58 19.53 9.62
N PHE A 54 18.46 18.56 9.43
CA PHE A 54 18.23 17.42 8.57
C PHE A 54 18.05 16.16 9.40
N GLY A 55 17.10 15.33 8.99
CA GLY A 55 16.83 14.07 9.65
C GLY A 55 16.36 13.00 8.67
N LEU A 56 16.46 11.76 9.09
CA LEU A 56 15.97 10.61 8.36
C LEU A 56 14.90 9.90 9.20
N LYS A 57 13.80 9.53 8.56
CA LYS A 57 12.76 8.66 9.13
C LYS A 57 12.60 7.46 8.23
N GLY A 58 12.39 6.28 8.80
CA GLY A 58 12.16 5.08 8.02
C GLY A 58 11.14 4.17 8.69
N VAL A 59 10.34 3.51 7.87
CA VAL A 59 9.48 2.40 8.26
C VAL A 59 9.61 1.30 7.22
N ALA A 60 9.58 0.05 7.66
CA ALA A 60 9.50 -1.11 6.78
C ALA A 60 8.56 -2.13 7.42
N SER A 61 7.70 -2.73 6.63
CA SER A 61 6.70 -3.69 7.10
C SER A 61 6.66 -4.90 6.17
N TYR A 62 6.64 -6.07 6.76
CA TYR A 62 6.43 -7.34 6.09
C TYR A 62 5.46 -8.19 6.88
N VAL A 63 4.43 -8.69 6.21
CA VAL A 63 3.45 -9.59 6.78
C VAL A 63 3.22 -10.77 5.84
N ARG A 64 3.14 -11.96 6.41
CA ARG A 64 2.72 -13.17 5.72
C ARG A 64 1.58 -13.82 6.49
N GLY A 65 0.48 -14.06 5.82
CA GLY A 65 -0.69 -14.73 6.35
C GLY A 65 -0.95 -16.05 5.62
N THR A 66 -1.07 -17.15 6.35
CA THR A 66 -1.38 -18.47 5.78
C THR A 66 -2.53 -19.13 6.54
N ASN A 67 -3.45 -19.70 5.78
CA ASN A 67 -4.45 -20.60 6.27
C ASN A 67 -3.79 -21.95 6.58
N ARG A 68 -3.90 -22.42 7.82
CA ARG A 68 -3.21 -23.65 8.26
C ARG A 68 -3.93 -24.91 7.85
N ASP A 69 -5.23 -24.84 7.60
CA ASP A 69 -6.04 -25.99 7.24
C ASP A 69 -5.94 -26.30 5.74
N THR A 70 -5.79 -25.27 4.93
CA THR A 70 -5.69 -25.40 3.46
C THR A 70 -4.27 -25.19 2.93
N GLY A 71 -3.37 -24.59 3.70
CA GLY A 71 -2.04 -24.19 3.25
C GLY A 71 -2.01 -22.94 2.34
N GLY A 72 -3.19 -22.38 2.03
CA GLY A 72 -3.32 -21.21 1.15
C GLY A 72 -2.88 -19.90 1.80
N ASN A 73 -2.56 -18.91 0.98
CA ASN A 73 -2.28 -17.56 1.46
C ASN A 73 -3.58 -16.79 1.70
N PHE A 74 -3.58 -15.91 2.68
CA PHE A 74 -4.70 -15.00 2.92
C PHE A 74 -4.81 -13.93 1.86
N TYR A 75 -6.04 -13.52 1.65
CA TYR A 75 -6.37 -12.43 0.75
C TYR A 75 -5.92 -11.08 1.31
N ASN A 76 -5.53 -10.18 0.41
CA ASN A 76 -5.28 -8.78 0.71
C ASN A 76 -4.13 -8.52 1.70
N ILE A 77 -3.10 -9.37 1.69
CA ILE A 77 -1.87 -9.16 2.47
C ILE A 77 -0.92 -8.27 1.66
N MET A 78 -0.46 -7.21 2.30
CA MET A 78 0.50 -6.28 1.69
C MET A 78 1.87 -6.94 1.54
N PRO A 79 2.53 -6.87 0.38
CA PRO A 79 3.91 -7.34 0.23
C PRO A 79 4.87 -6.48 1.06
N LEU A 80 6.13 -6.93 1.19
CA LEU A 80 7.16 -6.13 1.84
C LEU A 80 7.18 -4.73 1.25
N ASN A 81 7.08 -3.75 2.14
CA ASN A 81 7.08 -2.35 1.77
C ASN A 81 7.96 -1.54 2.74
N ALA A 82 8.53 -0.49 2.21
CA ALA A 82 9.35 0.43 2.99
C ALA A 82 9.10 1.87 2.55
N ARG A 83 9.30 2.77 3.50
CA ARG A 83 9.18 4.20 3.29
C ARG A 83 10.31 4.90 4.03
N ILE A 84 11.09 5.69 3.32
CA ILE A 84 12.21 6.47 3.86
C ILE A 84 11.96 7.94 3.54
N THR A 85 12.03 8.80 4.55
CA THR A 85 11.80 10.24 4.40
C THR A 85 13.04 11.00 4.89
N LEU A 86 13.66 11.74 3.98
CA LEU A 86 14.61 12.78 4.33
C LEU A 86 13.82 14.02 4.75
N THR A 87 14.00 14.47 5.99
CA THR A 87 13.33 15.65 6.54
C THR A 87 14.29 16.82 6.61
N HIS A 88 13.80 18.00 6.31
CA HIS A 88 14.54 19.26 6.42
C HIS A 88 13.66 20.29 7.10
N LYS A 89 14.19 20.95 8.12
CA LYS A 89 13.52 22.03 8.84
C LYS A 89 14.41 23.25 8.89
N LEU A 90 13.89 24.37 8.41
CA LEU A 90 14.56 25.67 8.42
C LEU A 90 13.55 26.77 8.78
N ALA A 91 13.79 27.44 9.89
CA ALA A 91 12.87 28.44 10.45
C ALA A 91 11.42 27.90 10.55
N ASN A 92 10.49 28.46 9.81
CA ASN A 92 9.08 28.06 9.78
C ASN A 92 8.75 27.03 8.69
N TRP A 93 9.76 26.57 7.93
CA TRP A 93 9.60 25.59 6.86
C TRP A 93 9.92 24.19 7.34
N ASP A 94 9.00 23.27 7.11
CA ASP A 94 9.19 21.85 7.27
C ASP A 94 9.04 21.17 5.90
N SER A 95 10.08 20.50 5.42
CA SER A 95 10.09 19.83 4.13
C SER A 95 10.46 18.35 4.28
N GLY A 96 9.96 17.52 3.41
CA GLY A 96 10.25 16.09 3.38
C GLY A 96 10.27 15.54 1.97
N LEU A 97 11.33 14.81 1.65
CA LEU A 97 11.43 14.00 0.44
C LEU A 97 11.25 12.54 0.84
N GLU A 98 10.15 11.93 0.42
CA GLU A 98 9.77 10.56 0.77
C GLU A 98 9.99 9.62 -0.40
N PHE A 99 10.77 8.57 -0.17
CA PHE A 99 10.93 7.43 -1.06
C PHE A 99 10.08 6.26 -0.54
N VAL A 100 9.21 5.73 -1.40
CA VAL A 100 8.36 4.58 -1.11
C VAL A 100 8.79 3.44 -2.01
N ALA A 101 9.01 2.26 -1.42
CA ALA A 101 9.29 1.02 -2.15
C ALA A 101 8.29 -0.05 -1.75
N VAL A 102 7.71 -0.71 -2.72
CA VAL A 102 6.79 -1.83 -2.52
C VAL A 102 7.25 -2.97 -3.40
N LEU A 103 7.48 -4.14 -2.81
CA LEU A 103 7.90 -5.30 -3.57
C LEU A 103 6.72 -5.92 -4.33
N GLN A 104 7.04 -6.79 -5.26
CA GLN A 104 6.07 -7.55 -6.03
C GLN A 104 5.20 -8.39 -5.09
N LYS A 105 3.89 -8.39 -5.33
CA LYS A 105 2.94 -9.27 -4.65
C LYS A 105 2.93 -10.64 -5.30
N ASN A 106 3.46 -11.64 -4.57
CA ASN A 106 3.55 -13.03 -5.01
C ASN A 106 2.69 -13.98 -4.17
N ASP A 107 2.47 -13.67 -2.90
CA ASP A 107 1.62 -14.45 -2.00
C ASP A 107 0.15 -14.11 -2.27
N LEU A 108 -0.50 -14.93 -3.07
CA LEU A 108 -1.85 -14.68 -3.60
C LEU A 108 -2.86 -15.65 -2.99
N SER A 109 -4.05 -15.17 -2.74
CA SER A 109 -5.21 -16.02 -2.40
C SER A 109 -5.84 -16.59 -3.68
N ALA A 110 -5.55 -17.85 -3.96
CA ALA A 110 -6.13 -18.55 -5.12
C ALA A 110 -7.66 -18.67 -5.04
N ILE A 111 -8.20 -18.79 -3.83
CA ILE A 111 -9.66 -18.90 -3.59
C ILE A 111 -10.38 -17.63 -4.04
N ARG A 112 -9.75 -16.47 -3.82
CA ARG A 112 -10.32 -15.17 -4.19
C ARG A 112 -9.85 -14.64 -5.55
N ASN A 113 -9.21 -15.49 -6.35
CA ASN A 113 -8.64 -15.12 -7.67
C ASN A 113 -7.78 -13.86 -7.60
N GLU A 114 -6.98 -13.75 -6.54
CA GLU A 114 -6.09 -12.62 -6.37
C GLU A 114 -4.99 -12.62 -7.42
N ILE A 115 -4.65 -11.46 -7.95
CA ILE A 115 -3.68 -11.34 -9.02
C ILE A 115 -2.33 -10.82 -8.53
N ARG A 116 -1.28 -11.20 -9.26
CA ARG A 116 0.06 -10.69 -9.04
C ARG A 116 0.14 -9.24 -9.49
N THR A 117 0.81 -8.40 -8.69
CA THR A 117 1.16 -7.03 -9.08
C THR A 117 2.67 -6.83 -9.04
N PRO A 118 3.26 -6.13 -10.01
CA PRO A 118 4.68 -5.81 -9.98
C PRO A 118 5.02 -4.91 -8.80
N GLY A 119 6.27 -4.97 -8.35
CA GLY A 119 6.78 -4.01 -7.38
C GLY A 119 6.95 -2.62 -8.00
N TYR A 120 6.99 -1.59 -7.16
CA TYR A 120 7.17 -0.22 -7.61
C TYR A 120 7.90 0.64 -6.58
N THR A 121 8.36 1.79 -7.06
CA THR A 121 8.94 2.85 -6.22
C THR A 121 8.31 4.19 -6.56
N LEU A 122 8.09 5.02 -5.55
CA LEU A 122 7.56 6.38 -5.70
C LEU A 122 8.46 7.37 -4.98
N LEU A 123 8.49 8.59 -5.48
CA LEU A 123 9.13 9.73 -4.84
C LEU A 123 8.07 10.79 -4.61
N ASN A 124 7.91 11.22 -3.35
CA ASN A 124 6.95 12.22 -2.93
C ASN A 124 7.69 13.42 -2.30
N LEU A 125 7.23 14.61 -2.60
CA LEU A 125 7.75 15.84 -2.01
C LEU A 125 6.64 16.53 -1.23
N ARG A 126 6.94 16.90 0.01
CA ARG A 126 6.02 17.66 0.86
C ARG A 126 6.75 18.79 1.52
N THR A 127 6.10 19.94 1.62
CA THR A 127 6.61 21.07 2.36
C THR A 127 5.47 21.83 3.02
N SER A 128 5.73 22.37 4.17
CA SER A 128 4.78 23.21 4.87
C SER A 128 5.48 24.41 5.49
N THR A 129 4.75 25.50 5.60
CA THR A 129 5.22 26.68 6.34
C THR A 129 4.11 27.18 7.24
N THR A 130 4.50 27.73 8.40
CA THR A 130 3.55 28.33 9.33
C THR A 130 3.92 29.81 9.52
N TRP A 131 2.97 30.67 9.19
CA TRP A 131 3.07 32.08 9.38
C TRP A 131 1.94 32.56 10.31
N GLN A 132 2.31 33.01 11.49
CA GLN A 132 1.36 33.36 12.56
C GLN A 132 0.38 32.21 12.84
N LYS A 133 -0.91 32.40 12.50
CA LYS A 133 -1.99 31.42 12.70
C LYS A 133 -2.33 30.61 11.44
N VAL A 134 -1.64 30.85 10.34
CA VAL A 134 -1.90 30.19 9.05
C VAL A 134 -0.78 29.18 8.76
N ARG A 135 -1.15 27.93 8.55
CA ARG A 135 -0.27 26.90 8.02
C ARG A 135 -0.64 26.60 6.58
N ILE A 136 0.34 26.61 5.71
CA ILE A 136 0.22 26.25 4.30
C ILE A 136 0.97 24.95 4.10
N ASP A 137 0.30 23.95 3.51
CA ASP A 137 0.84 22.65 3.17
C ASP A 137 0.83 22.50 1.63
N LEU A 138 1.96 22.12 1.07
CA LEU A 138 2.15 21.83 -0.36
C LEU A 138 2.69 20.42 -0.51
N GLY A 139 2.22 19.69 -1.51
CA GLY A 139 2.77 18.38 -1.79
C GLY A 139 2.64 17.97 -3.24
N ILE A 140 3.55 17.10 -3.66
CA ILE A 140 3.53 16.41 -4.93
C ILE A 140 3.75 14.93 -4.64
N ASP A 141 2.75 14.11 -4.92
CA ASP A 141 2.85 12.67 -4.85
C ASP A 141 3.23 12.11 -6.22
N ASN A 142 4.00 11.02 -6.20
CA ASN A 142 4.51 10.38 -7.42
C ASN A 142 5.22 11.38 -8.36
N LEU A 143 6.21 12.09 -7.82
CA LEU A 143 6.94 13.16 -8.50
C LEU A 143 7.47 12.74 -9.88
N LEU A 144 7.90 11.50 -10.02
CA LEU A 144 8.46 10.94 -11.26
C LEU A 144 7.39 10.43 -12.23
N ASN A 145 6.09 10.53 -11.87
CA ASN A 145 4.96 10.02 -12.65
C ASN A 145 5.11 8.55 -13.05
N HIS A 146 5.58 7.72 -12.12
CA HIS A 146 5.73 6.30 -12.34
C HIS A 146 4.37 5.62 -12.44
N SER A 147 4.17 4.77 -13.44
CA SER A 147 2.96 3.96 -13.56
C SER A 147 3.10 2.70 -12.71
N TYR A 148 2.11 2.41 -11.86
CA TYR A 148 2.15 1.27 -10.95
C TYR A 148 0.75 0.71 -10.70
N ALA A 149 0.71 -0.51 -10.19
CA ALA A 149 -0.52 -1.18 -9.78
C ALA A 149 -0.58 -1.31 -8.25
N LEU A 150 -1.77 -1.12 -7.69
CA LEU A 150 -1.99 -1.23 -6.25
C LEU A 150 -2.03 -2.71 -5.83
N PRO A 151 -1.15 -3.19 -4.93
CA PRO A 151 -1.13 -4.60 -4.51
C PRO A 151 -2.40 -5.03 -3.78
N LEU A 152 -3.09 -4.09 -3.15
CA LEU A 152 -4.35 -4.30 -2.43
C LEU A 152 -5.56 -3.71 -3.15
N GLY A 153 -5.37 -3.20 -4.36
CA GLY A 153 -6.43 -2.58 -5.15
C GLY A 153 -7.38 -3.57 -5.82
N GLY A 154 -7.01 -4.86 -5.82
CA GLY A 154 -7.75 -5.89 -6.53
C GLY A 154 -7.54 -5.82 -8.05
N ALA A 155 -8.47 -6.41 -8.76
CA ALA A 155 -8.47 -6.45 -10.23
C ALA A 155 -9.85 -6.15 -10.79
N TYR A 156 -9.89 -5.65 -12.01
CA TYR A 156 -11.12 -5.59 -12.78
C TYR A 156 -11.58 -7.01 -13.11
N ILE A 157 -12.72 -7.40 -12.56
CA ILE A 157 -13.30 -8.74 -12.73
C ILE A 157 -14.54 -8.73 -13.62
N GLY A 158 -14.97 -7.57 -14.08
CA GLY A 158 -16.15 -7.43 -14.92
C GLY A 158 -16.00 -8.23 -16.20
N GLN A 159 -17.00 -9.04 -16.51
CA GLN A 159 -17.16 -9.76 -17.76
C GLN A 159 -18.45 -9.31 -18.41
N GLY A 160 -18.42 -9.17 -19.71
CA GLY A 160 -19.60 -8.81 -20.50
C GLY A 160 -19.45 -7.50 -21.27
N THR A 161 -20.54 -7.10 -21.88
CA THR A 161 -20.60 -6.00 -22.85
C THR A 161 -20.09 -4.68 -22.29
N THR A 162 -20.39 -4.38 -21.03
CA THR A 162 -20.01 -3.11 -20.39
C THR A 162 -18.51 -2.94 -20.25
N MET A 163 -17.79 -4.01 -19.88
CA MET A 163 -16.34 -3.96 -19.71
C MET A 163 -15.61 -3.97 -21.04
N SER A 164 -16.10 -4.74 -22.01
CA SER A 164 -15.53 -4.74 -23.36
C SER A 164 -15.74 -3.39 -24.07
N MET A 165 -16.82 -2.70 -23.81
CA MET A 165 -17.06 -1.33 -24.33
C MET A 165 -16.06 -0.32 -23.77
N ASN A 166 -15.61 -0.47 -22.52
CA ASN A 166 -14.60 0.39 -21.91
C ASN A 166 -13.16 -0.01 -22.26
N GLY A 167 -12.94 -1.08 -23.00
CA GLY A 167 -11.62 -1.54 -23.42
C GLY A 167 -10.74 -2.07 -22.29
N VAL A 168 -11.29 -2.31 -21.10
CA VAL A 168 -10.55 -2.85 -19.96
C VAL A 168 -10.76 -4.35 -19.86
N PRO A 169 -9.75 -5.17 -20.17
CA PRO A 169 -9.88 -6.62 -20.06
C PRO A 169 -9.97 -7.07 -18.60
N PRO A 170 -10.64 -8.21 -18.33
CA PRO A 170 -10.71 -8.76 -16.98
C PRO A 170 -9.32 -9.19 -16.47
N GLY A 171 -9.09 -9.09 -15.18
CA GLY A 171 -7.84 -9.51 -14.55
C GLY A 171 -6.73 -8.45 -14.56
N ILE A 172 -7.02 -7.22 -14.98
CA ILE A 172 -6.08 -6.11 -14.89
C ILE A 172 -6.11 -5.52 -13.48
N ALA A 173 -4.93 -5.34 -12.90
CA ALA A 173 -4.77 -4.69 -11.59
C ALA A 173 -5.25 -3.25 -11.62
N VAL A 174 -5.82 -2.79 -10.52
CA VAL A 174 -6.20 -1.38 -10.36
C VAL A 174 -4.93 -0.52 -10.35
N PRO A 175 -4.82 0.46 -11.27
CA PRO A 175 -3.67 1.35 -11.32
C PRO A 175 -3.63 2.27 -10.10
N GLY A 176 -2.43 2.62 -9.67
CA GLY A 176 -2.21 3.68 -8.71
C GLY A 176 -2.34 5.06 -9.34
N MET A 177 -2.43 6.08 -8.49
CA MET A 177 -2.53 7.47 -8.95
C MET A 177 -1.26 7.92 -9.65
N GLY A 178 -1.41 8.60 -10.78
CA GLY A 178 -0.33 9.34 -11.43
C GLY A 178 0.19 10.48 -10.55
N ARG A 179 1.11 11.28 -11.10
CA ARG A 179 1.60 12.48 -10.39
C ARG A 179 0.43 13.39 -10.05
N SER A 180 0.36 13.77 -8.77
CA SER A 180 -0.66 14.68 -8.26
C SER A 180 -0.03 15.73 -7.36
N ALA A 181 -0.57 16.94 -7.42
CA ALA A 181 -0.17 18.04 -6.55
C ALA A 181 -1.35 18.51 -5.73
N TYR A 182 -1.09 18.94 -4.50
CA TYR A 182 -2.09 19.50 -3.62
C TYR A 182 -1.58 20.73 -2.86
N LEU A 183 -2.50 21.59 -2.51
CA LEU A 183 -2.32 22.75 -1.67
C LEU A 183 -3.37 22.70 -0.56
N GLY A 184 -2.94 22.85 0.68
CA GLY A 184 -3.81 22.97 1.85
C GLY A 184 -3.51 24.24 2.64
N ALA A 185 -4.52 24.82 3.26
CA ALA A 185 -4.37 25.92 4.21
C ALA A 185 -5.18 25.63 5.48
N ASN A 186 -4.53 25.78 6.62
CA ASN A 186 -5.13 25.59 7.94
C ASN A 186 -5.00 26.88 8.75
N ILE A 187 -6.10 27.38 9.30
CA ILE A 187 -6.14 28.60 10.11
C ILE A 187 -6.51 28.22 11.53
N LYS A 188 -5.67 28.66 12.49
CA LYS A 188 -5.95 28.48 13.92
C LYS A 188 -6.57 29.76 14.48
N PHE A 189 -7.79 29.68 14.97
CA PHE A 189 -8.53 30.78 15.58
C PHE A 189 -8.10 31.00 17.03
#